data_c2ad20fbb3baaaa4b7d1ccab278a19c5
#
_entry.id   c2ad20fbb3baaaa4b7d1ccab278a19c5
#
_cell.length_a   1.000
_cell.length_b   1.000
_cell.length_c   1.000
_cell.angle_alpha   90.00
_cell.angle_beta   90.00
_cell.angle_gamma   90.00
#
_symmetry.space_group_name_H-M   'P 1'
#
loop_
_entity.id
_entity.type
_entity.pdbx_description
1 polymer ?
#
loop_
_entity_poly.entity_id
_entity_poly.type
_entity_poly.pdbx_seq_one_letter_code
_entity_poly.pdbx_strand_id
1 'polypeptide(L)'
;MLPNRNLLTRKDLLAGGWRILLAGLVLTGSPRRQTKAQAMRHGMQHGIAMHGEPALAEGFTHLPYAEPAAPKQGHFVQGILGTFDSLNPLIVKGIAPSYIRGYVVESLMARGYNEPFTLYGLLAEAVETDEDRTFVTFRINPAARFSDGKAVTPEDVVFSWQLMRDKGRPNYRTYYAKVNKTEVIGPRDVRFDLTGTNDRELPLILGLMPVLAKHATAAERFEETSFRALLGSGPYVVSAVDPAKSFTLKRDANYWGRDLPINKGFWNFDEIRFDYYREANSHMEAFKRGLYDLRHELDPARWQTAYDFSAVRDGRVVKEALPTGVPKTSLYFVFNTRRAVFSDIRVREALASLFDFEWINHSYFFDLYRRTAGYFDGSELSARGQPADAREKALLAPFPDAARADVLDGTWSPPVSDGSGRDRRALRRALELMAGAGYELRGTNLVDRKSGVPFGFEILVKEREDERLALLFSESLKRAGISARVRVVDAVQYEGRRLTYDFDMIENRYDQSLSPGNEQAFYWGSAAAEQPGTRNYMGIKSAAVDAMIAALLQARARQDFVAAVRALDRILISGFYTIPLFHLPDQWLARWTRIRRPEATPLYGYLPETWWSDQK
;
A
#
# COMPACT_ATOMS: atom_id res chain seq x y z
N MET A 1 -10.15 17.39 56.04
CA MET A 1 -10.84 18.63 56.43
C MET A 1 -11.48 19.23 55.20
N LEU A 2 -12.79 19.04 55.08
CA LEU A 2 -13.72 19.84 54.26
C LEU A 2 -13.99 21.15 55.03
N PRO A 3 -14.49 22.25 54.42
CA PRO A 3 -15.84 22.31 53.90
C PRO A 3 -16.00 23.14 52.59
N ASN A 4 -16.92 22.82 51.77
CA ASN A 4 -18.36 23.11 51.65
C ASN A 4 -18.74 24.33 50.77
N ARG A 5 -19.53 24.01 49.72
CA ARG A 5 -20.83 24.54 49.24
C ARG A 5 -20.92 26.02 48.80
N ASN A 6 -21.43 26.26 47.59
CA ASN A 6 -22.85 26.54 47.40
C ASN A 6 -23.29 26.55 45.93
N LEU A 7 -24.38 25.83 45.74
CA LEU A 7 -25.32 25.86 44.64
C LEU A 7 -26.05 27.21 44.56
N LEU A 8 -26.39 27.67 43.35
CA LEU A 8 -27.61 28.44 43.12
C LEU A 8 -28.27 28.04 41.78
N THR A 9 -29.53 27.85 41.88
CA THR A 9 -30.53 27.28 40.99
C THR A 9 -31.17 28.34 40.10
N ARG A 10 -31.70 27.80 39.00
CA ARG A 10 -32.74 28.28 38.10
C ARG A 10 -33.72 29.32 38.59
N LYS A 11 -34.18 30.12 37.60
CA LYS A 11 -35.48 30.82 37.41
C LYS A 11 -35.51 32.31 37.62
N ASP A 12 -36.29 32.84 36.68
CA ASP A 12 -37.04 34.10 36.60
C ASP A 12 -36.31 35.25 35.88
N LEU A 13 -36.82 35.79 34.79
CA LEU A 13 -38.11 36.50 34.65
C LEU A 13 -38.44 36.82 33.19
N LEU A 14 -39.69 36.74 32.92
CA LEU A 14 -40.42 37.11 31.74
C LEU A 14 -40.56 38.64 31.55
N ALA A 15 -40.80 38.98 30.29
CA ALA A 15 -41.69 40.08 29.83
C ALA A 15 -41.07 41.44 29.49
N GLY A 16 -41.31 41.83 28.25
CA GLY A 16 -41.18 43.20 27.75
C GLY A 16 -41.31 43.26 26.24
N GLY A 17 -42.53 43.22 25.75
CA GLY A 17 -42.81 43.43 24.33
C GLY A 17 -42.81 44.91 23.95
N TRP A 18 -42.37 45.18 22.68
CA TRP A 18 -42.83 46.36 21.93
C TRP A 18 -42.90 46.08 20.44
N ARG A 19 -44.05 46.32 19.85
CA ARG A 19 -44.35 46.36 18.41
C ARG A 19 -43.77 47.65 17.83
N ILE A 20 -43.32 47.62 16.55
CA ILE A 20 -43.59 48.68 15.54
C ILE A 20 -43.04 48.28 14.16
N LEU A 21 -43.99 48.28 13.20
CA LEU A 21 -44.01 48.70 11.80
C LEU A 21 -43.16 48.02 10.71
N LEU A 22 -43.95 47.53 9.74
CA LEU A 22 -43.58 47.18 8.37
C LEU A 22 -42.96 48.36 7.59
N ALA A 23 -41.90 48.11 6.86
CA ALA A 23 -41.61 48.81 5.62
C ALA A 23 -41.07 47.74 4.62
N GLY A 24 -41.85 47.55 3.54
CA GLY A 24 -41.51 46.60 2.49
C GLY A 24 -40.34 47.09 1.62
N LEU A 25 -39.42 46.17 1.34
CA LEU A 25 -38.48 46.29 0.22
C LEU A 25 -38.53 44.98 -0.57
N VAL A 26 -39.06 45.09 -1.78
CA VAL A 26 -39.02 44.04 -2.79
C VAL A 26 -37.58 43.95 -3.28
N LEU A 27 -36.89 42.89 -2.91
CA LEU A 27 -35.61 42.49 -3.52
C LEU A 27 -35.84 41.20 -4.29
N THR A 28 -35.70 41.33 -5.60
CA THR A 28 -35.70 40.27 -6.59
C THR A 28 -34.73 39.17 -6.20
N GLY A 29 -35.27 38.01 -5.84
CA GLY A 29 -34.50 36.83 -5.47
C GLY A 29 -33.89 36.16 -6.68
N SER A 30 -32.54 36.19 -6.78
CA SER A 30 -31.80 35.20 -7.56
C SER A 30 -31.98 33.82 -6.92
N PRO A 31 -32.21 32.74 -7.69
CA PRO A 31 -32.34 31.41 -7.11
C PRO A 31 -30.99 30.98 -6.53
N ARG A 32 -30.84 31.02 -5.22
CA ARG A 32 -29.85 30.26 -4.50
C ARG A 32 -30.02 28.81 -4.91
N ARG A 33 -29.07 28.28 -5.70
CA ARG A 33 -28.87 26.84 -5.83
C ARG A 33 -28.66 26.31 -4.41
N GLN A 34 -29.69 25.78 -3.83
CA GLN A 34 -29.58 24.86 -2.71
C GLN A 34 -28.81 23.66 -3.25
N THR A 35 -27.54 23.53 -2.88
CA THR A 35 -26.87 22.27 -2.86
C THR A 35 -27.71 21.36 -1.96
N LYS A 36 -28.48 20.48 -2.58
CA LYS A 36 -29.11 19.36 -1.89
C LYS A 36 -27.98 18.62 -1.23
N ALA A 37 -27.85 18.76 0.08
CA ALA A 37 -27.18 17.72 0.89
C ALA A 37 -27.92 16.43 0.53
N GLN A 38 -27.22 15.53 -0.16
CA GLN A 38 -27.75 14.25 -0.58
C GLN A 38 -28.04 13.51 0.73
N ALA A 39 -29.30 13.33 1.05
CA ALA A 39 -29.73 12.53 2.19
C ALA A 39 -29.09 11.15 1.99
N MET A 40 -28.19 10.75 2.90
CA MET A 40 -27.52 9.48 2.83
C MET A 40 -28.56 8.36 2.77
N ARG A 41 -28.45 7.53 1.74
CA ARG A 41 -29.29 6.36 1.54
C ARG A 41 -28.84 5.31 2.57
N HIS A 42 -29.59 5.17 3.65
CA HIS A 42 -29.57 3.94 4.43
C HIS A 42 -30.19 2.84 3.55
N GLY A 43 -29.40 1.86 3.12
CA GLY A 43 -29.84 0.74 2.31
C GLY A 43 -28.69 0.02 1.63
N MET A 44 -28.97 -1.16 1.09
CA MET A 44 -28.01 -1.99 0.37
C MET A 44 -27.47 -1.26 -0.87
N GLN A 45 -26.15 -1.24 -1.02
CA GLN A 45 -25.39 -0.63 -2.11
C GLN A 45 -24.68 -1.70 -2.94
N HIS A 46 -24.50 -1.47 -4.24
CA HIS A 46 -23.76 -2.38 -5.15
C HIS A 46 -22.24 -2.39 -4.92
N GLY A 47 -21.72 -1.45 -4.14
CA GLY A 47 -20.29 -1.31 -3.84
C GLY A 47 -20.03 -0.44 -2.63
N ILE A 48 -18.80 -0.44 -2.15
CA ILE A 48 -18.34 0.32 -0.99
C ILE A 48 -16.93 0.87 -1.22
N ALA A 49 -16.75 2.18 -1.02
CA ALA A 49 -15.45 2.83 -1.03
C ALA A 49 -14.98 3.13 0.40
N MET A 50 -13.67 3.13 0.64
CA MET A 50 -13.11 3.53 1.93
C MET A 50 -13.43 5.00 2.23
N HIS A 51 -13.34 5.87 1.23
CA HIS A 51 -13.68 7.29 1.31
C HIS A 51 -14.50 7.72 0.11
N GLY A 52 -15.60 8.43 0.35
CA GLY A 52 -16.54 8.83 -0.70
C GLY A 52 -17.39 7.66 -1.19
N GLU A 53 -17.80 7.73 -2.47
CA GLU A 53 -18.66 6.76 -3.14
C GLU A 53 -17.88 5.96 -4.19
N PRO A 54 -18.29 4.72 -4.51
CA PRO A 54 -17.74 3.97 -5.64
C PRO A 54 -17.86 4.76 -6.95
N ALA A 55 -16.80 4.73 -7.78
CA ALA A 55 -16.78 5.49 -9.03
C ALA A 55 -17.72 4.92 -10.11
N LEU A 56 -17.92 3.60 -10.13
CA LEU A 56 -18.85 2.96 -11.05
C LEU A 56 -20.27 3.01 -10.51
N ALA A 57 -21.21 3.46 -11.34
CA ALA A 57 -22.61 3.51 -10.99
C ALA A 57 -23.23 2.11 -10.86
N GLU A 58 -24.32 2.00 -10.10
CA GLU A 58 -25.13 0.78 -10.10
C GLU A 58 -25.55 0.38 -11.52
N GLY A 59 -25.40 -0.90 -11.85
CA GLY A 59 -25.71 -1.40 -13.19
C GLY A 59 -24.59 -1.21 -14.21
N PHE A 60 -23.35 -0.87 -13.82
CA PHE A 60 -22.22 -0.91 -14.73
C PHE A 60 -22.10 -2.28 -15.41
N THR A 61 -21.61 -2.31 -16.65
CA THR A 61 -21.63 -3.53 -17.47
C THR A 61 -20.34 -4.33 -17.43
N HIS A 62 -19.21 -3.68 -17.19
CA HIS A 62 -17.87 -4.27 -17.05
C HIS A 62 -16.91 -3.23 -16.47
N LEU A 63 -15.73 -3.68 -16.07
CA LEU A 63 -14.65 -2.79 -15.58
C LEU A 63 -13.96 -2.10 -16.77
N PRO A 64 -13.59 -0.80 -16.65
CA PRO A 64 -13.05 -0.01 -17.78
C PRO A 64 -11.73 -0.54 -18.37
N TYR A 65 -11.00 -1.36 -17.63
CA TYR A 65 -9.72 -1.95 -18.01
C TYR A 65 -9.83 -3.42 -18.42
N ALA A 66 -11.02 -3.94 -18.57
CA ALA A 66 -11.28 -5.30 -19.07
C ALA A 66 -11.80 -5.27 -20.51
N GLU A 67 -11.52 -6.32 -21.29
CA GLU A 67 -12.03 -6.52 -22.65
C GLU A 67 -13.13 -7.58 -22.63
N PRO A 68 -14.41 -7.18 -22.61
CA PRO A 68 -15.53 -8.14 -22.54
C PRO A 68 -15.58 -9.16 -23.69
N ALA A 69 -15.02 -8.77 -24.85
CA ALA A 69 -14.96 -9.63 -26.04
C ALA A 69 -13.72 -10.54 -26.08
N ALA A 70 -12.84 -10.48 -25.05
CA ALA A 70 -11.67 -11.34 -24.99
C ALA A 70 -12.03 -12.82 -25.09
N PRO A 71 -11.33 -13.59 -25.95
CA PRO A 71 -11.64 -15.02 -26.14
C PRO A 71 -11.33 -15.80 -24.86
N LYS A 72 -12.21 -16.75 -24.54
CA LYS A 72 -12.10 -17.65 -23.39
C LYS A 72 -11.43 -18.96 -23.84
N GLN A 73 -10.10 -18.95 -23.97
CA GLN A 73 -9.34 -20.08 -24.50
C GLN A 73 -7.87 -20.05 -24.15
N GLY A 74 -7.20 -21.17 -24.38
CA GLY A 74 -5.74 -21.29 -24.36
C GLY A 74 -5.14 -21.36 -22.96
N HIS A 75 -3.82 -21.30 -22.92
CA HIS A 75 -3.04 -21.53 -21.71
C HIS A 75 -2.20 -20.31 -21.35
N PHE A 76 -1.99 -20.12 -20.04
CA PHE A 76 -1.05 -19.14 -19.52
C PHE A 76 -0.09 -19.82 -18.55
N VAL A 77 1.19 -19.70 -18.79
CA VAL A 77 2.22 -20.24 -17.90
C VAL A 77 2.95 -19.10 -17.22
N GLN A 78 3.00 -19.13 -15.91
CA GLN A 78 3.72 -18.16 -15.10
C GLN A 78 4.91 -18.82 -14.40
N GLY A 79 6.10 -18.26 -14.59
CA GLY A 79 7.31 -18.65 -13.87
C GLY A 79 7.39 -17.91 -12.52
N ILE A 80 7.67 -18.63 -11.45
CA ILE A 80 7.81 -18.08 -10.09
C ILE A 80 9.15 -18.50 -9.52
N LEU A 81 9.86 -17.54 -8.93
CA LEU A 81 11.08 -17.82 -8.19
C LEU A 81 10.72 -18.25 -6.76
N GLY A 82 11.18 -19.43 -6.33
CA GLY A 82 10.89 -19.97 -5.00
C GLY A 82 10.38 -21.40 -5.01
N THR A 83 9.50 -21.74 -4.09
CA THR A 83 8.90 -23.07 -3.90
C THR A 83 7.57 -22.95 -3.16
N PHE A 84 6.83 -24.04 -3.03
CA PHE A 84 5.64 -24.16 -2.20
C PHE A 84 5.56 -25.56 -1.56
N ASP A 85 4.92 -25.65 -0.39
CA ASP A 85 4.71 -26.89 0.36
C ASP A 85 3.28 -27.02 0.88
N SER A 86 2.41 -26.09 0.49
CA SER A 86 0.99 -26.05 0.86
C SER A 86 0.18 -25.38 -0.24
N LEU A 87 -1.14 -25.69 -0.31
CA LEU A 87 -2.12 -24.97 -1.12
C LEU A 87 -3.06 -24.10 -0.28
N ASN A 88 -2.82 -23.97 1.02
CA ASN A 88 -3.63 -23.13 1.89
C ASN A 88 -2.91 -21.80 2.22
N PRO A 89 -3.22 -20.69 1.51
CA PRO A 89 -2.59 -19.40 1.75
C PRO A 89 -3.15 -18.64 2.98
N LEU A 90 -4.16 -19.21 3.67
CA LEU A 90 -4.88 -18.54 4.75
C LEU A 90 -4.25 -18.78 6.13
N ILE A 91 -3.29 -19.71 6.23
CA ILE A 91 -2.61 -20.11 7.47
C ILE A 91 -1.15 -19.62 7.52
N VAL A 92 -0.56 -19.68 8.71
CA VAL A 92 0.84 -19.28 8.94
C VAL A 92 1.82 -20.35 8.46
N LYS A 93 1.48 -21.63 8.70
CA LYS A 93 2.38 -22.76 8.39
C LYS A 93 2.50 -22.97 6.89
N GLY A 94 3.73 -23.24 6.45
CA GLY A 94 4.04 -23.54 5.06
C GLY A 94 4.12 -22.31 4.16
N ILE A 95 4.55 -22.59 2.92
CA ILE A 95 4.65 -21.62 1.83
C ILE A 95 3.58 -21.99 0.80
N ALA A 96 2.55 -21.17 0.69
CA ALA A 96 1.44 -21.42 -0.23
C ALA A 96 1.34 -20.33 -1.31
N PRO A 97 0.93 -20.72 -2.55
CA PRO A 97 0.67 -19.76 -3.62
C PRO A 97 -0.45 -18.79 -3.26
N SER A 98 -0.20 -17.50 -3.34
CA SER A 98 -1.20 -16.46 -3.10
C SER A 98 -2.36 -16.50 -4.10
N TYR A 99 -2.12 -17.01 -5.30
CA TYR A 99 -3.08 -17.12 -6.39
C TYR A 99 -4.30 -18.02 -6.08
N ILE A 100 -4.19 -18.95 -5.13
CA ILE A 100 -5.34 -19.75 -4.66
C ILE A 100 -6.46 -18.83 -4.16
N ARG A 101 -6.09 -17.73 -3.51
CA ARG A 101 -7.03 -16.67 -3.15
C ARG A 101 -7.36 -15.82 -4.38
N GLY A 102 -8.61 -15.68 -4.69
CA GLY A 102 -9.13 -14.96 -5.85
C GLY A 102 -9.39 -15.87 -7.06
N TYR A 103 -8.51 -16.81 -7.38
CA TYR A 103 -8.70 -17.72 -8.50
C TYR A 103 -9.56 -18.95 -8.11
N VAL A 104 -9.35 -19.49 -6.91
CA VAL A 104 -10.07 -20.68 -6.42
C VAL A 104 -11.05 -20.30 -5.31
N VAL A 105 -10.60 -19.51 -4.32
CA VAL A 105 -11.42 -19.08 -3.19
C VAL A 105 -11.71 -17.60 -3.34
N GLU A 106 -12.96 -17.26 -3.60
CA GLU A 106 -13.41 -15.87 -3.71
C GLU A 106 -13.68 -15.22 -2.35
N SER A 107 -13.75 -13.90 -2.39
CA SER A 107 -14.18 -13.06 -1.26
C SER A 107 -15.63 -12.60 -1.43
N LEU A 108 -16.20 -12.01 -0.39
CA LEU A 108 -17.57 -11.46 -0.44
C LEU A 108 -17.73 -10.43 -1.54
N MET A 109 -16.75 -9.56 -1.72
CA MET A 109 -16.73 -8.52 -2.74
C MET A 109 -15.40 -8.53 -3.51
N ALA A 110 -15.38 -7.96 -4.70
CA ALA A 110 -14.20 -7.84 -5.55
C ALA A 110 -13.69 -6.39 -5.60
N ARG A 111 -12.37 -6.24 -5.74
CA ARG A 111 -11.71 -4.93 -5.79
C ARG A 111 -11.81 -4.29 -7.18
N GLY A 112 -12.17 -3.01 -7.23
CA GLY A 112 -11.95 -2.14 -8.39
C GLY A 112 -10.48 -1.70 -8.43
N TYR A 113 -9.77 -1.98 -9.54
CA TYR A 113 -8.34 -1.63 -9.66
C TYR A 113 -8.08 -0.30 -10.37
N ASN A 114 -9.14 0.46 -10.67
CA ASN A 114 -9.00 1.78 -11.31
C ASN A 114 -9.33 2.95 -10.36
N GLU A 115 -9.47 2.66 -9.10
CA GLU A 115 -9.80 3.62 -8.05
C GLU A 115 -9.15 3.21 -6.72
N PRO A 116 -9.03 4.12 -5.75
CA PRO A 116 -8.58 3.79 -4.41
C PRO A 116 -9.43 2.69 -3.79
N PHE A 117 -9.11 2.23 -2.61
CA PHE A 117 -9.73 1.05 -1.99
C PHE A 117 -11.26 1.08 -2.06
N THR A 118 -11.79 0.47 -3.13
CA THR A 118 -13.21 0.34 -3.45
C THR A 118 -13.52 -1.09 -3.84
N LEU A 119 -14.66 -1.59 -3.39
CA LEU A 119 -15.14 -2.95 -3.63
C LEU A 119 -16.52 -2.92 -4.29
N TYR A 120 -16.75 -3.87 -5.17
CA TYR A 120 -18.01 -4.12 -5.88
C TYR A 120 -18.51 -5.53 -5.60
N GLY A 121 -19.81 -5.74 -5.82
CA GLY A 121 -20.44 -7.01 -5.55
C GLY A 121 -19.82 -8.20 -6.30
N LEU A 122 -19.64 -9.32 -5.56
CA LEU A 122 -19.20 -10.63 -6.05
C LEU A 122 -20.04 -11.70 -5.36
N LEU A 123 -19.51 -12.49 -4.39
CA LEU A 123 -20.32 -13.42 -3.61
C LEU A 123 -21.46 -12.71 -2.85
N ALA A 124 -21.20 -11.49 -2.36
CA ALA A 124 -22.23 -10.58 -1.92
C ALA A 124 -22.62 -9.65 -3.09
N GLU A 125 -23.89 -9.62 -3.47
CA GLU A 125 -24.40 -8.70 -4.49
C GLU A 125 -24.54 -7.27 -4.01
N ALA A 126 -24.68 -7.08 -2.68
CA ALA A 126 -24.85 -5.78 -2.06
C ALA A 126 -24.28 -5.72 -0.64
N VAL A 127 -23.97 -4.52 -0.20
CA VAL A 127 -23.41 -4.21 1.11
C VAL A 127 -24.15 -3.02 1.72
N GLU A 128 -24.34 -3.02 3.04
CA GLU A 128 -24.91 -1.92 3.80
C GLU A 128 -24.05 -1.61 5.02
N THR A 129 -23.86 -0.36 5.33
CA THR A 129 -23.22 0.13 6.55
C THR A 129 -23.77 1.51 6.90
N ASP A 130 -23.64 1.92 8.14
CA ASP A 130 -23.94 3.29 8.57
C ASP A 130 -22.75 4.23 8.31
N GLU A 131 -22.98 5.52 8.52
CA GLU A 131 -22.00 6.58 8.35
C GLU A 131 -20.76 6.39 9.25
N ASP A 132 -20.98 5.93 10.47
CA ASP A 132 -19.95 5.74 11.49
C ASP A 132 -19.28 4.37 11.42
N ARG A 133 -19.67 3.53 10.43
CA ARG A 133 -19.09 2.17 10.25
C ARG A 133 -19.19 1.33 11.53
N THR A 134 -20.34 1.38 12.21
CA THR A 134 -20.58 0.58 13.43
C THR A 134 -20.98 -0.85 13.11
N PHE A 135 -21.45 -1.09 11.90
CA PHE A 135 -21.76 -2.41 11.37
C PHE A 135 -21.49 -2.50 9.87
N VAL A 136 -21.47 -3.72 9.35
CA VAL A 136 -21.58 -4.01 7.92
C VAL A 136 -22.45 -5.24 7.71
N THR A 137 -23.38 -5.15 6.75
CA THR A 137 -24.24 -6.24 6.31
C THR A 137 -23.94 -6.57 4.86
N PHE A 138 -23.75 -7.84 4.56
CA PHE A 138 -23.57 -8.37 3.21
C PHE A 138 -24.76 -9.21 2.80
N ARG A 139 -25.30 -8.95 1.59
CA ARG A 139 -26.35 -9.78 0.98
C ARG A 139 -25.77 -10.71 -0.03
N ILE A 140 -25.83 -12.02 0.22
CA ILE A 140 -25.28 -13.05 -0.66
C ILE A 140 -26.08 -13.13 -1.96
N ASN A 141 -25.35 -13.21 -3.08
CA ASN A 141 -25.93 -13.36 -4.40
C ASN A 141 -26.67 -14.72 -4.50
N PRO A 142 -27.93 -14.77 -4.92
CA PRO A 142 -28.70 -16.02 -4.97
C PRO A 142 -28.13 -17.02 -5.98
N ALA A 143 -27.33 -16.58 -6.93
CA ALA A 143 -26.65 -17.45 -7.90
C ALA A 143 -25.31 -18.01 -7.38
N ALA A 144 -24.75 -17.46 -6.28
CA ALA A 144 -23.45 -17.86 -5.79
C ALA A 144 -23.38 -19.35 -5.43
N ARG A 145 -22.36 -20.04 -5.97
CA ARG A 145 -22.16 -21.49 -5.81
C ARG A 145 -20.67 -21.80 -5.61
N PHE A 146 -20.41 -22.81 -4.84
CA PHE A 146 -19.10 -23.48 -4.84
C PHE A 146 -18.93 -24.33 -6.10
N SER A 147 -17.69 -24.72 -6.40
CA SER A 147 -17.39 -25.54 -7.59
C SER A 147 -18.00 -26.95 -7.56
N ASP A 148 -18.52 -27.41 -6.42
CA ASP A 148 -19.33 -28.63 -6.31
C ASP A 148 -20.83 -28.42 -6.58
N GLY A 149 -21.23 -27.20 -6.94
CA GLY A 149 -22.61 -26.81 -7.26
C GLY A 149 -23.47 -26.41 -6.05
N LYS A 150 -22.99 -26.57 -4.81
CA LYS A 150 -23.75 -26.16 -3.62
C LYS A 150 -23.77 -24.65 -3.47
N ALA A 151 -24.91 -24.12 -3.00
CA ALA A 151 -25.07 -22.69 -2.77
C ALA A 151 -24.11 -22.18 -1.69
N VAL A 152 -23.61 -20.98 -1.90
CA VAL A 152 -22.93 -20.21 -0.84
C VAL A 152 -23.98 -19.60 0.08
N THR A 153 -23.83 -19.78 1.39
CA THR A 153 -24.81 -19.35 2.39
C THR A 153 -24.22 -18.37 3.39
N PRO A 154 -25.06 -17.60 4.12
CA PRO A 154 -24.60 -16.78 5.24
C PRO A 154 -23.83 -17.57 6.31
N GLU A 155 -24.18 -18.85 6.52
CA GLU A 155 -23.51 -19.74 7.47
C GLU A 155 -22.08 -20.09 7.04
N ASP A 156 -21.81 -20.17 5.73
CA ASP A 156 -20.44 -20.31 5.20
C ASP A 156 -19.61 -19.06 5.49
N VAL A 157 -20.22 -17.89 5.41
CA VAL A 157 -19.55 -16.61 5.72
C VAL A 157 -19.20 -16.51 7.20
N VAL A 158 -20.15 -16.81 8.08
CA VAL A 158 -19.92 -16.81 9.54
C VAL A 158 -18.84 -17.85 9.92
N PHE A 159 -18.93 -19.04 9.34
CA PHE A 159 -17.93 -20.10 9.54
C PHE A 159 -16.53 -19.64 9.11
N SER A 160 -16.42 -19.02 7.94
CA SER A 160 -15.15 -18.53 7.40
C SER A 160 -14.53 -17.45 8.29
N TRP A 161 -15.35 -16.50 8.75
CA TRP A 161 -14.91 -15.47 9.68
C TRP A 161 -14.39 -16.07 10.99
N GLN A 162 -15.14 -17.00 11.62
CA GLN A 162 -14.73 -17.65 12.86
C GLN A 162 -13.41 -18.40 12.68
N LEU A 163 -13.31 -19.19 11.62
CA LEU A 163 -12.14 -20.02 11.35
C LEU A 163 -10.89 -19.16 11.14
N MET A 164 -10.99 -18.08 10.37
CA MET A 164 -9.86 -17.19 10.11
C MET A 164 -9.51 -16.29 11.31
N ARG A 165 -10.51 -15.86 12.11
CA ARG A 165 -10.27 -15.15 13.36
C ARG A 165 -9.47 -16.01 14.34
N ASP A 166 -9.79 -17.29 14.44
CA ASP A 166 -9.22 -18.19 15.44
C ASP A 166 -7.91 -18.84 14.96
N LYS A 167 -7.85 -19.25 13.69
CA LYS A 167 -6.78 -20.07 13.12
C LYS A 167 -6.07 -19.46 11.89
N GLY A 168 -6.53 -18.33 11.38
CA GLY A 168 -5.95 -17.68 10.22
C GLY A 168 -4.61 -17.01 10.50
N ARG A 169 -4.04 -16.40 9.47
CA ARG A 169 -2.83 -15.56 9.60
C ARG A 169 -3.04 -14.40 10.59
N PRO A 170 -1.99 -13.86 11.21
CA PRO A 170 -2.09 -12.78 12.20
C PRO A 170 -2.91 -11.58 11.74
N ASN A 171 -2.81 -11.17 10.46
CA ASN A 171 -3.61 -10.08 9.93
C ASN A 171 -5.12 -10.38 9.99
N TYR A 172 -5.58 -11.60 9.65
CA TYR A 172 -6.98 -11.98 9.81
C TYR A 172 -7.39 -11.95 11.28
N ARG A 173 -6.59 -12.53 12.16
CA ARG A 173 -6.88 -12.55 13.61
C ARG A 173 -7.04 -11.15 14.17
N THR A 174 -6.12 -10.23 13.80
CA THR A 174 -6.12 -8.83 14.28
C THR A 174 -7.35 -8.06 13.80
N TYR A 175 -7.66 -8.13 12.51
CA TYR A 175 -8.80 -7.37 11.98
C TYR A 175 -10.15 -7.99 12.36
N TYR A 176 -10.26 -9.32 12.31
CA TYR A 176 -11.53 -9.98 12.60
C TYR A 176 -11.87 -10.04 14.10
N ALA A 177 -10.88 -9.83 14.98
CA ALA A 177 -11.11 -9.60 16.41
C ALA A 177 -11.83 -8.27 16.71
N LYS A 178 -11.84 -7.33 15.75
CA LYS A 178 -12.61 -6.07 15.86
C LYS A 178 -14.10 -6.22 15.55
N VAL A 179 -14.57 -7.43 15.28
CA VAL A 179 -16.00 -7.75 15.14
C VAL A 179 -16.54 -8.20 16.49
N ASN A 180 -17.50 -7.47 17.01
CA ASN A 180 -18.14 -7.74 18.29
C ASN A 180 -19.16 -8.90 18.20
N LYS A 181 -19.97 -8.89 17.14
CA LYS A 181 -21.03 -9.89 16.91
C LYS A 181 -21.18 -10.18 15.42
N THR A 182 -21.47 -11.43 15.07
CA THR A 182 -21.91 -11.84 13.74
C THR A 182 -23.29 -12.46 13.84
N GLU A 183 -24.17 -12.17 12.89
CA GLU A 183 -25.55 -12.64 12.90
C GLU A 183 -26.05 -12.90 11.46
N VAL A 184 -26.71 -14.05 11.27
CA VAL A 184 -27.51 -14.31 10.07
C VAL A 184 -28.88 -13.68 10.31
N ILE A 185 -29.15 -12.54 9.63
CA ILE A 185 -30.37 -11.74 9.84
C ILE A 185 -31.45 -12.00 8.79
N GLY A 186 -31.16 -12.88 7.83
CA GLY A 186 -32.08 -13.26 6.76
C GLY A 186 -31.55 -14.43 5.95
N PRO A 187 -32.32 -14.95 5.00
CA PRO A 187 -31.94 -16.13 4.23
C PRO A 187 -30.68 -15.92 3.35
N ARG A 188 -30.28 -14.65 3.11
CA ARG A 188 -29.11 -14.27 2.33
C ARG A 188 -28.28 -13.18 3.00
N ASP A 189 -28.65 -12.71 4.17
CA ASP A 189 -28.05 -11.54 4.81
C ASP A 189 -27.24 -11.93 6.05
N VAL A 190 -25.98 -11.53 6.08
CA VAL A 190 -25.07 -11.68 7.21
C VAL A 190 -24.61 -10.31 7.69
N ARG A 191 -24.72 -10.06 8.98
CA ARG A 191 -24.37 -8.82 9.64
C ARG A 191 -23.18 -9.02 10.59
N PHE A 192 -22.27 -8.06 10.57
CA PHE A 192 -21.13 -7.91 11.45
C PHE A 192 -21.27 -6.59 12.21
N ASP A 193 -21.45 -6.64 13.53
CA ASP A 193 -21.38 -5.48 14.40
C ASP A 193 -19.92 -5.25 14.78
N LEU A 194 -19.41 -4.04 14.58
CA LEU A 194 -18.01 -3.71 14.70
C LEU A 194 -17.70 -3.09 16.06
N THR A 195 -16.47 -3.31 16.56
CA THR A 195 -16.01 -2.65 17.78
C THR A 195 -15.48 -1.26 17.44
N GLY A 196 -16.00 -0.23 18.09
CA GLY A 196 -15.64 1.16 17.84
C GLY A 196 -16.42 1.79 16.70
N THR A 197 -16.06 3.01 16.37
CA THR A 197 -16.68 3.83 15.34
C THR A 197 -15.63 4.41 14.40
N ASN A 198 -16.00 4.72 13.17
CA ASN A 198 -15.15 5.37 12.17
C ASN A 198 -13.95 4.55 11.65
N ASP A 199 -13.88 3.23 11.89
CA ASP A 199 -12.91 2.40 11.18
C ASP A 199 -13.37 2.21 9.73
N ARG A 200 -12.92 3.14 8.86
CA ARG A 200 -13.34 3.19 7.45
C ARG A 200 -12.86 1.97 6.66
N GLU A 201 -11.82 1.29 7.13
CA GLU A 201 -11.16 0.18 6.45
C GLU A 201 -11.79 -1.18 6.77
N LEU A 202 -12.23 -1.39 8.01
CA LEU A 202 -12.69 -2.70 8.50
C LEU A 202 -13.85 -3.31 7.68
N PRO A 203 -14.91 -2.56 7.26
CA PRO A 203 -15.95 -3.09 6.38
C PRO A 203 -15.41 -3.62 5.04
N LEU A 204 -14.40 -2.95 4.46
CA LEU A 204 -13.77 -3.38 3.21
C LEU A 204 -12.87 -4.60 3.43
N ILE A 205 -12.16 -4.67 4.56
CA ILE A 205 -11.39 -5.87 4.95
C ILE A 205 -12.30 -7.09 5.09
N LEU A 206 -13.49 -6.92 5.68
CA LEU A 206 -14.51 -7.97 5.74
C LEU A 206 -15.08 -8.28 4.35
N GLY A 207 -15.28 -7.28 3.49
CA GLY A 207 -15.66 -7.47 2.10
C GLY A 207 -14.65 -8.29 1.29
N LEU A 208 -13.35 -8.19 1.60
CA LEU A 208 -12.29 -9.01 1.01
C LEU A 208 -12.05 -10.34 1.75
N MET A 209 -12.90 -10.72 2.68
CA MET A 209 -12.80 -11.99 3.41
C MET A 209 -13.03 -13.18 2.48
N PRO A 210 -12.07 -14.13 2.37
CA PRO A 210 -12.29 -15.38 1.63
C PRO A 210 -13.42 -16.20 2.24
N VAL A 211 -14.32 -16.73 1.41
CA VAL A 211 -15.44 -17.56 1.86
C VAL A 211 -15.14 -19.03 1.57
N LEU A 212 -15.15 -19.84 2.61
CA LEU A 212 -14.87 -21.26 2.58
C LEU A 212 -16.15 -22.08 2.69
N ALA A 213 -16.20 -23.18 1.96
CA ALA A 213 -17.29 -24.14 2.04
C ALA A 213 -17.29 -24.87 3.38
N LYS A 214 -18.20 -24.53 4.29
CA LYS A 214 -18.32 -25.15 5.62
C LYS A 214 -18.43 -26.67 5.54
N HIS A 215 -19.18 -27.19 4.58
CA HIS A 215 -19.41 -28.63 4.40
C HIS A 215 -18.16 -29.40 3.89
N ALA A 216 -17.15 -28.71 3.34
CA ALA A 216 -15.95 -29.33 2.78
C ALA A 216 -14.65 -28.95 3.52
N THR A 217 -14.72 -28.04 4.50
CA THR A 217 -13.57 -27.55 5.23
C THR A 217 -13.50 -28.20 6.62
N ALA A 218 -12.48 -29.03 6.85
CA ALA A 218 -12.20 -29.62 8.15
C ALA A 218 -11.53 -28.59 9.06
N ALA A 219 -12.31 -27.96 9.94
CA ALA A 219 -11.84 -26.88 10.80
C ALA A 219 -10.73 -27.32 11.77
N GLU A 220 -10.75 -28.57 12.24
CA GLU A 220 -9.73 -29.13 13.13
C GLU A 220 -8.37 -29.29 12.44
N ARG A 221 -8.34 -29.49 11.13
CA ARG A 221 -7.14 -29.67 10.32
C ARG A 221 -6.74 -28.44 9.52
N PHE A 222 -7.39 -27.31 9.72
CA PHE A 222 -7.23 -26.11 8.90
C PHE A 222 -5.81 -25.55 8.93
N GLU A 223 -5.09 -25.68 10.05
CA GLU A 223 -3.71 -25.19 10.22
C GLU A 223 -2.64 -26.18 9.72
N GLU A 224 -3.03 -27.32 9.16
CA GLU A 224 -2.10 -28.28 8.59
C GLU A 224 -1.65 -27.86 7.19
N THR A 225 -0.36 -28.01 6.89
CA THR A 225 0.15 -27.88 5.52
C THR A 225 -0.34 -29.04 4.69
N SER A 226 -0.84 -28.77 3.49
CA SER A 226 -1.41 -29.80 2.63
C SER A 226 -1.40 -29.36 1.17
N PHE A 227 -1.20 -30.33 0.27
CA PHE A 227 -1.44 -30.17 -1.17
C PHE A 227 -2.89 -30.46 -1.58
N ARG A 228 -3.77 -30.68 -0.62
CA ARG A 228 -5.20 -30.79 -0.90
C ARG A 228 -5.75 -29.40 -1.25
N ALA A 229 -6.38 -29.32 -2.41
CA ALA A 229 -7.02 -28.09 -2.86
C ALA A 229 -8.21 -27.72 -1.95
N LEU A 230 -8.36 -26.43 -1.67
CA LEU A 230 -9.57 -25.90 -1.04
C LEU A 230 -10.72 -25.95 -2.04
N LEU A 231 -11.92 -26.33 -1.57
CA LEU A 231 -13.14 -26.17 -2.33
C LEU A 231 -13.54 -24.69 -2.27
N GLY A 232 -13.51 -24.02 -3.42
CA GLY A 232 -13.85 -22.61 -3.54
C GLY A 232 -15.04 -22.38 -4.46
N SER A 233 -15.37 -21.12 -4.63
CA SER A 233 -16.43 -20.62 -5.52
C SER A 233 -15.86 -19.94 -6.77
N GLY A 234 -14.52 -19.88 -6.88
CA GLY A 234 -13.83 -19.09 -7.88
C GLY A 234 -13.86 -19.65 -9.30
N PRO A 235 -13.37 -18.86 -10.25
CA PRO A 235 -13.40 -19.20 -11.70
C PRO A 235 -12.51 -20.38 -12.07
N TYR A 236 -11.60 -20.81 -11.19
CA TYR A 236 -10.69 -21.93 -11.41
C TYR A 236 -10.74 -22.95 -10.28
N VAL A 237 -10.42 -24.18 -10.66
CA VAL A 237 -10.18 -25.30 -9.74
C VAL A 237 -8.74 -25.80 -9.90
N VAL A 238 -8.13 -26.29 -8.83
CA VAL A 238 -6.81 -26.94 -8.92
C VAL A 238 -6.98 -28.29 -9.63
N SER A 239 -6.36 -28.46 -10.78
CA SER A 239 -6.46 -29.68 -11.61
C SER A 239 -5.25 -30.60 -11.48
N ALA A 240 -4.07 -30.06 -11.19
CA ALA A 240 -2.86 -30.83 -11.01
C ALA A 240 -1.90 -30.16 -10.02
N VAL A 241 -1.13 -30.96 -9.30
CA VAL A 241 -0.07 -30.50 -8.38
C VAL A 241 1.14 -31.42 -8.52
N ASP A 242 2.30 -30.85 -8.84
CA ASP A 242 3.61 -31.47 -8.66
C ASP A 242 4.31 -30.75 -7.49
N PRO A 243 4.36 -31.36 -6.30
CA PRO A 243 4.83 -30.71 -5.08
C PRO A 243 6.15 -29.96 -5.24
N ALA A 244 6.20 -28.74 -4.76
CA ALA A 244 7.37 -27.85 -4.82
C ALA A 244 7.84 -27.44 -6.22
N LYS A 245 7.18 -27.91 -7.31
CA LYS A 245 7.60 -27.64 -8.70
C LYS A 245 6.54 -26.90 -9.50
N SER A 246 5.30 -27.37 -9.49
CA SER A 246 4.23 -26.70 -10.23
C SER A 246 2.84 -27.03 -9.71
N PHE A 247 1.88 -26.17 -10.03
CA PHE A 247 0.46 -26.50 -9.94
C PHE A 247 -0.29 -25.88 -11.11
N THR A 248 -1.41 -26.50 -11.46
CA THR A 248 -2.24 -26.08 -12.59
C THR A 248 -3.66 -25.77 -12.10
N LEU A 249 -4.17 -24.65 -12.54
CA LEU A 249 -5.55 -24.23 -12.38
C LEU A 249 -6.29 -24.43 -13.69
N LYS A 250 -7.44 -25.09 -13.65
CA LYS A 250 -8.33 -25.28 -14.80
C LYS A 250 -9.59 -24.44 -14.61
N ARG A 251 -9.98 -23.71 -15.64
CA ARG A 251 -11.19 -22.88 -15.61
C ARG A 251 -12.43 -23.75 -15.38
N ASP A 252 -13.26 -23.36 -14.45
CA ASP A 252 -14.54 -24.02 -14.21
C ASP A 252 -15.55 -23.58 -15.28
N ALA A 253 -15.95 -24.53 -16.15
CA ALA A 253 -16.95 -24.28 -17.18
C ALA A 253 -18.32 -23.87 -16.60
N ASN A 254 -18.60 -24.25 -15.36
CA ASN A 254 -19.85 -23.97 -14.66
C ASN A 254 -19.72 -22.81 -13.65
N TYR A 255 -18.64 -22.03 -13.74
CA TYR A 255 -18.42 -20.92 -12.83
C TYR A 255 -19.64 -20.00 -12.77
N TRP A 256 -20.22 -19.86 -11.60
CA TRP A 256 -21.47 -19.15 -11.34
C TRP A 256 -21.38 -17.65 -11.67
N GLY A 257 -20.22 -17.04 -11.42
CA GLY A 257 -20.01 -15.59 -11.51
C GLY A 257 -19.52 -15.09 -12.88
N ARG A 258 -19.48 -15.95 -13.93
CA ARG A 258 -18.91 -15.60 -15.25
C ARG A 258 -19.54 -14.38 -15.93
N ASP A 259 -20.83 -14.15 -15.69
CA ASP A 259 -21.60 -13.08 -16.34
C ASP A 259 -21.77 -11.83 -15.47
N LEU A 260 -21.20 -11.84 -14.26
CA LEU A 260 -21.20 -10.66 -13.38
C LEU A 260 -20.40 -9.51 -14.02
N PRO A 261 -20.87 -8.26 -13.92
CA PRO A 261 -20.16 -7.10 -14.45
C PRO A 261 -18.69 -7.02 -14.02
N ILE A 262 -18.40 -7.38 -12.78
CA ILE A 262 -17.06 -7.38 -12.21
C ILE A 262 -16.12 -8.42 -12.85
N ASN A 263 -16.66 -9.46 -13.48
CA ASN A 263 -15.92 -10.57 -14.08
C ASN A 263 -15.92 -10.56 -15.62
N LYS A 264 -16.69 -9.68 -16.28
CA LYS A 264 -16.67 -9.59 -17.73
C LYS A 264 -15.30 -9.16 -18.24
N GLY A 265 -14.73 -9.94 -19.15
CA GLY A 265 -13.38 -9.75 -19.67
C GLY A 265 -12.26 -10.29 -18.77
N PHE A 266 -12.60 -10.97 -17.67
CA PHE A 266 -11.66 -11.65 -16.77
C PHE A 266 -11.66 -13.17 -16.99
N TRP A 267 -10.64 -13.85 -16.44
CA TRP A 267 -10.58 -15.32 -16.37
C TRP A 267 -10.64 -15.98 -17.75
N ASN A 268 -9.79 -15.50 -18.68
CA ASN A 268 -9.93 -15.86 -20.10
C ASN A 268 -9.20 -17.15 -20.49
N PHE A 269 -8.21 -17.61 -19.72
CA PHE A 269 -7.45 -18.83 -20.03
C PHE A 269 -8.22 -20.10 -19.62
N ASP A 270 -8.12 -21.16 -20.42
CA ASP A 270 -8.67 -22.49 -20.05
C ASP A 270 -7.85 -23.11 -18.92
N GLU A 271 -6.53 -22.90 -18.97
CA GLU A 271 -5.60 -23.36 -17.94
C GLU A 271 -4.57 -22.28 -17.60
N ILE A 272 -4.23 -22.21 -16.33
CA ILE A 272 -3.13 -21.40 -15.83
C ILE A 272 -2.18 -22.32 -15.07
N ARG A 273 -0.93 -22.39 -15.52
CA ARG A 273 0.10 -23.19 -14.88
C ARG A 273 1.14 -22.28 -14.23
N PHE A 274 1.53 -22.63 -13.00
CA PHE A 274 2.57 -21.95 -12.24
C PHE A 274 3.76 -22.90 -12.07
N ASP A 275 4.88 -22.55 -12.71
CA ASP A 275 6.14 -23.29 -12.63
C ASP A 275 7.11 -22.60 -11.69
N TYR A 276 7.66 -23.34 -10.72
CA TYR A 276 8.56 -22.81 -9.71
C TYR A 276 10.02 -23.09 -10.08
N TYR A 277 10.84 -22.05 -9.98
CA TYR A 277 12.27 -22.08 -10.24
C TYR A 277 13.04 -21.73 -8.97
N ARG A 278 14.09 -22.47 -8.64
CA ARG A 278 14.89 -22.21 -7.44
C ARG A 278 15.92 -21.11 -7.66
N GLU A 279 16.44 -21.02 -8.89
CA GLU A 279 17.55 -20.15 -9.25
C GLU A 279 17.10 -19.07 -10.27
N ALA A 280 17.52 -17.82 -10.03
CA ALA A 280 17.17 -16.68 -10.88
C ALA A 280 17.65 -16.83 -12.33
N ASN A 281 18.83 -17.45 -12.53
CA ASN A 281 19.36 -17.68 -13.88
C ASN A 281 18.54 -18.73 -14.62
N SER A 282 18.20 -19.86 -13.98
CA SER A 282 17.34 -20.89 -14.57
C SER A 282 15.95 -20.33 -14.91
N HIS A 283 15.42 -19.47 -14.06
CA HIS A 283 14.17 -18.75 -14.30
C HIS A 283 14.25 -17.86 -15.55
N MET A 284 15.35 -17.08 -15.71
CA MET A 284 15.55 -16.25 -16.90
C MET A 284 15.72 -17.08 -18.18
N GLU A 285 16.52 -18.14 -18.15
CA GLU A 285 16.73 -19.02 -19.31
C GLU A 285 15.44 -19.75 -19.73
N ALA A 286 14.58 -20.13 -18.77
CA ALA A 286 13.26 -20.68 -19.05
C ALA A 286 12.38 -19.68 -19.80
N PHE A 287 12.38 -18.41 -19.39
CA PHE A 287 11.65 -17.35 -20.11
C PHE A 287 12.13 -17.18 -21.55
N LYS A 288 13.46 -17.13 -21.78
CA LYS A 288 14.06 -17.01 -23.10
C LYS A 288 13.66 -18.15 -24.03
N ARG A 289 13.45 -19.36 -23.47
CA ARG A 289 12.99 -20.56 -24.21
C ARG A 289 11.47 -20.60 -24.40
N GLY A 290 10.71 -19.66 -23.83
CA GLY A 290 9.24 -19.61 -23.93
C GLY A 290 8.53 -20.66 -23.07
N LEU A 291 9.17 -21.14 -22.00
CA LEU A 291 8.59 -22.10 -21.06
C LEU A 291 7.55 -21.44 -20.15
N TYR A 292 7.57 -20.13 -20.02
CA TYR A 292 6.50 -19.34 -19.40
C TYR A 292 6.33 -17.99 -20.11
N ASP A 293 5.21 -17.31 -19.87
CA ASP A 293 4.68 -16.29 -20.75
C ASP A 293 4.97 -14.85 -20.31
N LEU A 294 5.06 -14.63 -19.02
CA LEU A 294 5.18 -13.29 -18.42
C LEU A 294 6.29 -13.23 -17.42
N ARG A 295 7.10 -12.19 -17.50
CA ARG A 295 8.11 -11.85 -16.51
C ARG A 295 7.96 -10.38 -16.08
N HIS A 296 7.81 -10.16 -14.78
CA HIS A 296 7.97 -8.86 -14.14
C HIS A 296 9.44 -8.70 -13.73
N GLU A 297 10.12 -7.69 -14.31
CA GLU A 297 11.53 -7.44 -14.04
C GLU A 297 11.68 -6.27 -13.07
N LEU A 298 12.50 -6.47 -12.04
CA LEU A 298 12.78 -5.48 -11.02
C LEU A 298 14.25 -5.04 -11.01
N ASP A 299 15.10 -5.78 -11.73
CA ASP A 299 16.53 -5.53 -11.81
C ASP A 299 16.86 -4.68 -13.04
N PRO A 300 17.34 -3.43 -12.88
CA PRO A 300 17.66 -2.55 -14.01
C PRO A 300 18.79 -3.10 -14.89
N ALA A 301 19.77 -3.79 -14.32
CA ALA A 301 20.85 -4.36 -15.12
C ALA A 301 20.32 -5.48 -16.04
N ARG A 302 19.49 -6.38 -15.52
CA ARG A 302 18.82 -7.38 -16.35
C ARG A 302 17.88 -6.75 -17.38
N TRP A 303 17.09 -5.76 -16.97
CA TRP A 303 16.21 -5.06 -17.90
C TRP A 303 16.96 -4.47 -19.09
N GLN A 304 18.15 -3.92 -18.84
CA GLN A 304 18.99 -3.32 -19.87
C GLN A 304 19.71 -4.36 -20.73
N THR A 305 20.23 -5.45 -20.11
CA THR A 305 21.21 -6.31 -20.79
C THR A 305 20.74 -7.71 -21.13
N ALA A 306 19.74 -8.26 -20.38
CA ALA A 306 19.40 -9.68 -20.50
C ALA A 306 18.33 -9.97 -21.59
N TYR A 307 17.72 -8.95 -22.16
CA TYR A 307 16.63 -9.09 -23.13
C TYR A 307 17.08 -8.93 -24.59
N ASP A 308 18.38 -9.08 -24.89
CA ASP A 308 18.89 -9.17 -26.25
C ASP A 308 19.00 -10.64 -26.68
N PHE A 309 17.86 -11.26 -27.03
CA PHE A 309 17.79 -12.63 -27.57
C PHE A 309 16.83 -12.70 -28.76
N SER A 310 16.91 -13.83 -29.52
CA SER A 310 16.20 -13.93 -30.82
C SER A 310 14.71 -13.61 -30.72
N ALA A 311 14.00 -14.12 -29.74
CA ALA A 311 12.55 -13.89 -29.63
C ALA A 311 12.16 -12.43 -29.40
N VAL A 312 13.04 -11.62 -28.79
CA VAL A 312 12.85 -10.16 -28.68
C VAL A 312 13.11 -9.48 -30.00
N ARG A 313 14.21 -9.85 -30.67
CA ARG A 313 14.55 -9.28 -32.00
C ARG A 313 13.51 -9.61 -33.07
N ASP A 314 12.93 -10.81 -32.99
CA ASP A 314 11.89 -11.29 -33.90
C ASP A 314 10.48 -10.77 -33.54
N GLY A 315 10.33 -10.00 -32.47
CA GLY A 315 9.03 -9.49 -32.01
C GLY A 315 8.11 -10.54 -31.37
N ARG A 316 8.60 -11.75 -31.07
CA ARG A 316 7.84 -12.77 -30.33
C ARG A 316 7.78 -12.52 -28.83
N VAL A 317 8.69 -11.74 -28.31
CA VAL A 317 8.68 -11.22 -26.95
C VAL A 317 8.71 -9.69 -27.02
N VAL A 318 7.84 -9.04 -26.26
CA VAL A 318 7.80 -7.58 -26.12
C VAL A 318 8.19 -7.17 -24.71
N LYS A 319 8.94 -6.06 -24.64
CA LYS A 319 9.24 -5.35 -23.38
C LYS A 319 8.29 -4.17 -23.27
N GLU A 320 7.65 -4.03 -22.13
CA GLU A 320 6.70 -2.96 -21.86
C GLU A 320 7.03 -2.31 -20.51
N ALA A 321 6.96 -0.99 -20.45
CA ALA A 321 7.00 -0.22 -19.20
C ALA A 321 5.58 0.32 -18.97
N LEU A 322 4.87 -0.23 -18.00
CA LEU A 322 3.48 0.11 -17.73
C LEU A 322 3.38 1.07 -16.53
N PRO A 323 2.76 2.24 -16.71
CA PRO A 323 2.59 3.20 -15.64
C PRO A 323 1.64 2.67 -14.56
N THR A 324 1.85 3.15 -13.34
CA THR A 324 0.92 2.96 -12.22
C THR A 324 0.63 4.31 -11.58
N GLY A 325 -0.55 4.46 -11.00
CA GLY A 325 -0.94 5.65 -10.24
C GLY A 325 -0.92 5.43 -8.72
N VAL A 326 -0.36 4.31 -8.26
CA VAL A 326 -0.18 4.03 -6.83
C VAL A 326 1.13 4.64 -6.32
N PRO A 327 1.25 4.91 -5.01
CA PRO A 327 2.52 5.32 -4.43
C PRO A 327 3.63 4.35 -4.81
N LYS A 328 4.77 4.88 -5.25
CA LYS A 328 5.90 4.05 -5.66
C LYS A 328 6.57 3.43 -4.45
N THR A 329 6.79 2.11 -4.51
CA THR A 329 7.65 1.42 -3.56
C THR A 329 9.05 2.03 -3.63
N SER A 330 9.45 2.71 -2.58
CA SER A 330 10.66 3.52 -2.56
C SER A 330 11.65 3.05 -1.51
N LEU A 331 12.93 3.21 -1.82
CA LEU A 331 14.04 2.88 -0.96
C LEU A 331 14.55 4.13 -0.24
N TYR A 332 14.95 3.98 1.03
CA TYR A 332 15.43 5.06 1.87
C TYR A 332 16.57 4.61 2.78
N PHE A 333 17.52 5.51 3.06
CA PHE A 333 18.31 5.42 4.29
C PHE A 333 17.56 6.14 5.41
N VAL A 334 17.32 5.44 6.50
CA VAL A 334 16.51 5.90 7.64
C VAL A 334 17.42 6.30 8.78
N PHE A 335 17.31 7.54 9.25
CA PHE A 335 17.98 8.03 10.42
C PHE A 335 17.23 7.59 11.68
N ASN A 336 17.92 7.01 12.64
CA ASN A 336 17.39 6.81 13.98
C ASN A 336 17.61 8.10 14.81
N THR A 337 16.60 8.96 14.86
CA THR A 337 16.70 10.25 15.58
C THR A 337 16.75 10.12 17.11
N ARG A 338 16.62 8.91 17.65
CA ARG A 338 16.92 8.62 19.08
C ARG A 338 18.43 8.72 19.36
N ARG A 339 19.25 8.57 18.34
CA ARG A 339 20.70 8.74 18.42
C ARG A 339 21.06 10.22 18.37
N ALA A 340 21.83 10.69 19.36
CA ALA A 340 22.20 12.10 19.48
C ALA A 340 22.85 12.67 18.20
N VAL A 341 23.60 11.86 17.46
CA VAL A 341 24.24 12.22 16.19
C VAL A 341 23.24 12.68 15.13
N PHE A 342 21.99 12.23 15.19
CA PHE A 342 20.94 12.60 14.23
C PHE A 342 19.83 13.48 14.82
N SER A 343 19.99 14.00 16.02
CA SER A 343 18.97 14.84 16.66
C SER A 343 18.76 16.17 15.93
N ASP A 344 19.85 16.78 15.44
CA ASP A 344 19.79 18.06 14.71
C ASP A 344 19.39 17.83 13.24
N ILE A 345 18.34 18.52 12.81
CA ILE A 345 17.82 18.44 11.45
C ILE A 345 18.86 18.88 10.39
N ARG A 346 19.73 19.83 10.73
CA ARG A 346 20.79 20.33 9.84
C ARG A 346 21.80 19.24 9.50
N VAL A 347 22.09 18.35 10.46
CA VAL A 347 22.92 17.16 10.24
C VAL A 347 22.25 16.24 9.22
N ARG A 348 20.94 15.95 9.38
CA ARG A 348 20.21 15.07 8.47
C ARG A 348 20.11 15.66 7.06
N GLU A 349 19.85 16.96 6.93
CA GLU A 349 19.86 17.68 5.65
C GLU A 349 21.23 17.65 4.98
N ALA A 350 22.31 17.84 5.75
CA ALA A 350 23.69 17.77 5.25
C ALA A 350 23.99 16.37 4.68
N LEU A 351 23.65 15.31 5.42
CA LEU A 351 23.87 13.93 4.97
C LEU A 351 23.03 13.60 3.73
N ALA A 352 21.79 14.08 3.66
CA ALA A 352 20.94 13.90 2.48
C ALA A 352 21.52 14.58 1.23
N SER A 353 22.20 15.73 1.40
CA SER A 353 22.86 16.47 0.32
C SER A 353 24.09 15.75 -0.26
N LEU A 354 24.70 14.83 0.52
CA LEU A 354 25.88 14.08 0.10
C LEU A 354 25.55 12.76 -0.63
N PHE A 355 24.28 12.41 -0.76
CA PHE A 355 23.87 11.25 -1.55
C PHE A 355 23.79 11.61 -3.03
N ASP A 356 24.78 11.23 -3.81
CA ASP A 356 24.88 11.52 -5.25
C ASP A 356 24.05 10.52 -6.05
N PHE A 357 22.75 10.77 -6.14
CA PHE A 357 21.82 9.90 -6.87
C PHE A 357 22.15 9.87 -8.37
N GLU A 358 22.43 11.01 -8.99
CA GLU A 358 22.64 11.12 -10.44
C GLU A 358 23.82 10.27 -10.88
N TRP A 359 24.94 10.33 -10.16
CA TRP A 359 26.11 9.50 -10.44
C TRP A 359 25.82 8.00 -10.22
N ILE A 360 25.16 7.64 -9.10
CA ILE A 360 24.81 6.25 -8.81
C ILE A 360 23.86 5.70 -9.87
N ASN A 361 22.82 6.45 -10.24
CA ASN A 361 21.84 6.05 -11.24
C ASN A 361 22.50 5.82 -12.61
N HIS A 362 23.34 6.75 -13.04
CA HIS A 362 24.08 6.63 -14.30
C HIS A 362 25.06 5.45 -14.28
N SER A 363 25.91 5.36 -13.25
CA SER A 363 27.02 4.41 -13.22
C SER A 363 26.60 2.97 -12.92
N TYR A 364 25.49 2.76 -12.21
CA TYR A 364 25.08 1.43 -11.73
C TYR A 364 23.69 0.98 -12.16
N PHE A 365 22.81 1.93 -12.53
CA PHE A 365 21.41 1.64 -12.83
C PHE A 365 20.94 2.13 -14.19
N PHE A 366 21.87 2.51 -15.09
CA PHE A 366 21.59 2.86 -16.49
C PHE A 366 20.57 3.98 -16.65
N ASP A 367 20.50 4.92 -15.72
CA ASP A 367 19.52 6.02 -15.65
C ASP A 367 18.05 5.58 -15.57
N LEU A 368 17.82 4.35 -15.13
CA LEU A 368 16.50 3.70 -15.14
C LEU A 368 15.65 4.02 -13.90
N TYR A 369 16.26 4.39 -12.78
CA TYR A 369 15.52 4.81 -11.60
C TYR A 369 15.12 6.28 -11.63
N ARG A 370 14.16 6.64 -10.81
CA ARG A 370 13.78 8.02 -10.49
C ARG A 370 14.10 8.34 -9.04
N ARG A 371 14.59 9.58 -8.80
CA ARG A 371 14.83 10.05 -7.44
C ARG A 371 13.51 10.14 -6.68
N THR A 372 13.46 9.51 -5.53
CA THR A 372 12.33 9.65 -4.59
C THR A 372 12.39 11.00 -3.90
N ALA A 373 11.24 11.65 -3.72
CA ALA A 373 11.13 12.94 -3.03
C ALA A 373 10.25 12.88 -1.77
N GLY A 374 9.18 12.08 -1.78
CA GLY A 374 8.26 11.92 -0.66
C GLY A 374 7.87 10.46 -0.43
N TYR A 375 6.98 10.22 0.51
CA TYR A 375 6.57 8.86 0.87
C TYR A 375 5.42 8.34 0.01
N PHE A 376 4.78 9.20 -0.76
CA PHE A 376 3.63 8.88 -1.62
C PHE A 376 3.87 9.21 -3.10
N ASP A 377 5.14 9.31 -3.51
CA ASP A 377 5.51 9.65 -4.89
C ASP A 377 4.82 8.78 -5.94
N GLY A 378 4.46 9.41 -7.06
CA GLY A 378 3.82 8.75 -8.20
C GLY A 378 2.31 8.54 -8.06
N SER A 379 1.70 9.10 -7.01
CA SER A 379 0.26 9.01 -6.77
C SER A 379 -0.39 10.36 -6.49
N GLU A 380 -1.70 10.39 -6.44
CA GLU A 380 -2.48 11.57 -6.03
C GLU A 380 -2.19 12.03 -4.59
N LEU A 381 -1.62 11.16 -3.76
CA LEU A 381 -1.31 11.45 -2.37
C LEU A 381 0.03 12.18 -2.17
N SER A 382 0.84 12.30 -3.21
CA SER A 382 2.12 12.99 -3.15
C SER A 382 1.96 14.49 -2.97
N ALA A 383 2.73 15.07 -2.06
CA ALA A 383 2.86 16.52 -1.90
C ALA A 383 3.85 17.17 -2.89
N ARG A 384 4.60 16.36 -3.63
CA ARG A 384 5.67 16.82 -4.51
C ARG A 384 5.18 17.73 -5.63
N GLY A 385 5.86 18.88 -5.82
CA GLY A 385 5.63 19.79 -6.94
C GLY A 385 4.27 20.48 -6.92
N GLN A 386 3.54 20.42 -5.82
CA GLN A 386 2.23 21.01 -5.65
C GLN A 386 2.20 21.94 -4.43
N PRO A 387 1.73 23.18 -4.56
CA PRO A 387 1.50 24.02 -3.40
C PRO A 387 0.40 23.45 -2.50
N ALA A 388 0.53 23.62 -1.19
CA ALA A 388 -0.47 23.20 -0.24
C ALA A 388 -1.81 23.90 -0.52
N ASP A 389 -2.88 23.14 -0.63
CA ASP A 389 -4.22 23.66 -0.82
C ASP A 389 -4.81 24.28 0.48
N ALA A 390 -6.04 24.80 0.41
CA ALA A 390 -6.68 25.43 1.55
C ALA A 390 -6.96 24.42 2.69
N ARG A 391 -7.27 23.15 2.37
CA ARG A 391 -7.51 22.09 3.37
C ARG A 391 -6.21 21.69 4.07
N GLU A 392 -5.15 21.47 3.31
CA GLU A 392 -3.82 21.17 3.84
C GLU A 392 -3.33 22.29 4.77
N LYS A 393 -3.47 23.57 4.35
CA LYS A 393 -3.12 24.74 5.15
C LYS A 393 -3.94 24.85 6.44
N ALA A 394 -5.23 24.53 6.39
CA ALA A 394 -6.07 24.52 7.59
C ALA A 394 -5.64 23.44 8.60
N LEU A 395 -5.28 22.26 8.13
CA LEU A 395 -4.77 21.17 8.97
C LEU A 395 -3.40 21.51 9.60
N LEU A 396 -2.55 22.21 8.86
CA LEU A 396 -1.20 22.60 9.31
C LEU A 396 -1.16 23.88 10.14
N ALA A 397 -2.23 24.70 10.11
CA ALA A 397 -2.28 25.99 10.82
C ALA A 397 -1.96 25.92 12.33
N PRO A 398 -2.36 24.87 13.09
CA PRO A 398 -1.95 24.71 14.49
C PRO A 398 -0.46 24.39 14.69
N PHE A 399 0.26 24.06 13.61
CA PHE A 399 1.65 23.59 13.65
C PHE A 399 2.52 24.35 12.64
N PRO A 400 2.71 25.69 12.81
CA PRO A 400 3.32 26.54 11.77
C PRO A 400 4.76 26.16 11.41
N ASP A 401 5.50 25.52 12.35
CA ASP A 401 6.89 25.12 12.15
C ASP A 401 7.04 23.66 11.69
N ALA A 402 5.94 22.93 11.50
CA ALA A 402 5.98 21.50 11.17
C ALA A 402 6.37 21.22 9.71
N ALA A 403 6.10 22.16 8.81
CA ALA A 403 6.43 22.05 7.40
C ALA A 403 7.20 23.29 6.92
N ARG A 404 8.24 23.08 6.13
CA ARG A 404 9.09 24.13 5.52
C ARG A 404 8.29 24.92 4.47
N ALA A 405 8.61 26.19 4.32
CA ALA A 405 7.97 27.07 3.36
C ALA A 405 8.10 26.55 1.90
N ASP A 406 9.31 26.10 1.51
CA ASP A 406 9.58 25.55 0.17
C ASP A 406 8.85 24.22 -0.10
N VAL A 407 8.52 23.44 0.94
CA VAL A 407 7.67 22.25 0.83
C VAL A 407 6.18 22.64 0.75
N LEU A 408 5.77 23.71 1.45
CA LEU A 408 4.39 24.21 1.43
C LEU A 408 4.02 24.86 0.10
N ASP A 409 4.94 25.56 -0.53
CA ASP A 409 4.73 26.18 -1.86
C ASP A 409 5.01 25.23 -3.03
N GLY A 410 5.47 24.00 -2.74
CA GLY A 410 5.72 22.95 -3.73
C GLY A 410 7.00 23.12 -4.53
N THR A 411 7.89 24.04 -4.15
CA THR A 411 9.17 24.29 -4.86
C THR A 411 10.30 23.39 -4.40
N TRP A 412 10.17 22.76 -3.23
CA TRP A 412 11.18 21.85 -2.71
C TRP A 412 11.36 20.61 -3.60
N SER A 413 12.61 20.22 -3.79
CA SER A 413 12.99 18.95 -4.40
C SER A 413 14.20 18.37 -3.66
N PRO A 414 14.42 17.04 -3.69
CA PRO A 414 15.66 16.45 -3.21
C PRO A 414 16.87 17.11 -3.88
N PRO A 415 18.01 17.21 -3.19
CA PRO A 415 19.23 17.74 -3.77
C PRO A 415 19.59 17.02 -5.09
N VAL A 416 19.90 17.77 -6.12
CA VAL A 416 20.36 17.27 -7.43
C VAL A 416 21.87 17.53 -7.51
N SER A 417 22.65 16.49 -7.76
CA SER A 417 24.09 16.58 -7.95
C SER A 417 24.46 16.89 -9.39
N ASP A 418 25.74 17.19 -9.65
CA ASP A 418 26.27 17.35 -11.01
C ASP A 418 26.58 16.00 -11.71
N GLY A 419 26.28 14.87 -11.06
CA GLY A 419 26.49 13.52 -11.57
C GLY A 419 27.95 13.08 -11.68
N SER A 420 28.89 13.87 -11.14
CA SER A 420 30.33 13.58 -11.23
C SER A 420 30.82 12.58 -10.20
N GLY A 421 30.01 12.22 -9.19
CA GLY A 421 30.44 11.47 -8.02
C GLY A 421 31.31 12.31 -7.06
N ARG A 422 31.53 13.61 -7.37
CA ARG A 422 32.40 14.52 -6.59
C ARG A 422 31.89 15.96 -6.57
N ASP A 423 30.56 16.14 -6.47
CA ASP A 423 29.94 17.47 -6.50
C ASP A 423 30.46 18.36 -5.37
N ARG A 424 31.20 19.40 -5.75
CA ARG A 424 31.77 20.38 -4.82
C ARG A 424 30.74 21.32 -4.21
N ARG A 425 29.62 21.55 -4.89
CA ARG A 425 28.54 22.42 -4.38
C ARG A 425 27.78 21.68 -3.28
N ALA A 426 27.44 20.42 -3.53
CA ALA A 426 26.82 19.55 -2.52
C ALA A 426 27.71 19.40 -1.27
N LEU A 427 29.03 19.17 -1.47
CA LEU A 427 29.98 19.10 -0.36
C LEU A 427 30.04 20.41 0.44
N ARG A 428 30.13 21.55 -0.23
CA ARG A 428 30.16 22.87 0.45
C ARG A 428 28.88 23.09 1.25
N ARG A 429 27.73 22.85 0.64
CA ARG A 429 26.42 22.98 1.30
C ARG A 429 26.33 22.09 2.55
N ALA A 430 26.76 20.84 2.45
CA ALA A 430 26.78 19.92 3.58
C ALA A 430 27.68 20.44 4.72
N LEU A 431 28.88 20.92 4.42
CA LEU A 431 29.81 21.46 5.42
C LEU A 431 29.27 22.74 6.08
N GLU A 432 28.57 23.61 5.35
CA GLU A 432 27.87 24.78 5.90
C GLU A 432 26.79 24.37 6.92
N LEU A 433 25.97 23.38 6.57
CA LEU A 433 24.94 22.84 7.48
C LEU A 433 25.57 22.21 8.73
N MET A 434 26.64 21.41 8.56
CA MET A 434 27.37 20.81 9.67
C MET A 434 28.04 21.88 10.57
N ALA A 435 28.59 22.94 10.01
CA ALA A 435 29.14 24.07 10.77
C ALA A 435 28.04 24.76 11.57
N GLY A 436 26.85 24.96 11.00
CA GLY A 436 25.68 25.48 11.71
C GLY A 436 25.22 24.56 12.85
N ALA A 437 25.40 23.25 12.72
CA ALA A 437 25.09 22.24 13.74
C ALA A 437 26.18 22.09 14.82
N GLY A 438 27.29 22.83 14.72
CA GLY A 438 28.36 22.83 15.72
C GLY A 438 29.56 21.95 15.41
N TYR A 439 29.69 21.50 14.18
CA TYR A 439 30.84 20.71 13.70
C TYR A 439 31.83 21.57 12.92
N GLU A 440 33.07 21.14 12.86
CA GLU A 440 34.13 21.78 12.06
C GLU A 440 35.10 20.75 11.48
N LEU A 441 35.74 21.10 10.37
CA LEU A 441 36.75 20.24 9.77
C LEU A 441 38.10 20.47 10.43
N ARG A 442 38.70 19.43 11.02
CA ARG A 442 40.08 19.41 11.53
C ARG A 442 40.90 18.37 10.79
N GLY A 443 41.80 18.87 9.93
CA GLY A 443 42.50 18.00 8.98
C GLY A 443 41.51 17.34 8.00
N THR A 444 41.46 16.01 8.01
CA THR A 444 40.55 15.21 7.18
C THR A 444 39.27 14.77 7.90
N ASN A 445 39.11 15.11 9.18
CA ASN A 445 37.99 14.64 10.00
C ASN A 445 37.04 15.81 10.35
N LEU A 446 35.77 15.55 10.22
CA LEU A 446 34.71 16.41 10.75
C LEU A 446 34.56 16.10 12.26
N VAL A 447 34.69 17.09 13.13
CA VAL A 447 34.65 16.91 14.59
C VAL A 447 33.63 17.84 15.22
N ASP A 448 33.06 17.43 16.34
CA ASP A 448 32.29 18.32 17.20
C ASP A 448 33.19 19.45 17.73
N ARG A 449 32.77 20.68 17.53
CA ARG A 449 33.59 21.88 17.86
C ARG A 449 33.95 21.97 19.32
N LYS A 450 33.07 21.52 20.23
CA LYS A 450 33.24 21.61 21.67
C LYS A 450 34.09 20.48 22.25
N SER A 451 33.75 19.25 21.86
CA SER A 451 34.38 18.04 22.41
C SER A 451 35.61 17.57 21.62
N GLY A 452 35.74 17.99 20.37
CA GLY A 452 36.76 17.48 19.44
C GLY A 452 36.52 16.02 18.96
N VAL A 453 35.40 15.42 19.35
CA VAL A 453 35.08 14.03 18.96
C VAL A 453 34.74 13.98 17.47
N PRO A 454 35.36 13.04 16.70
CA PRO A 454 35.03 12.85 15.29
C PRO A 454 33.57 12.47 15.09
N PHE A 455 32.94 13.06 14.06
CA PHE A 455 31.60 12.72 13.66
C PHE A 455 31.59 11.37 12.91
N GLY A 456 30.80 10.44 13.41
CA GLY A 456 30.66 9.12 12.77
C GLY A 456 29.43 8.37 13.25
N PHE A 457 29.04 7.37 12.45
CA PHE A 457 27.88 6.51 12.72
C PHE A 457 27.99 5.18 11.97
N GLU A 458 27.11 4.23 12.31
CA GLU A 458 27.02 2.91 11.66
C GLU A 458 25.84 2.88 10.65
N ILE A 459 26.09 2.33 9.45
CA ILE A 459 25.04 1.94 8.50
C ILE A 459 24.89 0.43 8.59
N LEU A 460 23.78 -0.03 9.15
CA LEU A 460 23.50 -1.45 9.32
C LEU A 460 22.76 -1.99 8.09
N VAL A 461 23.28 -3.05 7.48
CA VAL A 461 22.75 -3.70 6.28
C VAL A 461 22.72 -5.22 6.44
N LYS A 462 21.83 -5.90 5.71
CA LYS A 462 21.63 -7.35 5.81
C LYS A 462 22.08 -8.14 4.58
N GLU A 463 22.20 -7.50 3.42
CA GLU A 463 22.48 -8.16 2.14
C GLU A 463 23.60 -7.46 1.37
N ARG A 464 24.26 -8.19 0.46
CA ARG A 464 25.36 -7.63 -0.35
C ARG A 464 24.92 -6.51 -1.29
N GLU A 465 23.67 -6.53 -1.75
CA GLU A 465 23.13 -5.46 -2.60
C GLU A 465 22.98 -4.17 -1.81
N ASP A 466 22.43 -4.27 -0.59
CA ASP A 466 22.32 -3.16 0.37
C ASP A 466 23.70 -2.64 0.79
N GLU A 467 24.68 -3.56 1.00
CA GLU A 467 26.06 -3.22 1.35
C GLU A 467 26.70 -2.33 0.29
N ARG A 468 26.53 -2.66 -1.00
CA ARG A 468 27.10 -1.89 -2.10
C ARG A 468 26.66 -0.44 -2.10
N LEU A 469 25.36 -0.20 -1.93
CA LEU A 469 24.81 1.15 -1.89
C LEU A 469 25.30 1.93 -0.67
N ALA A 470 25.35 1.29 0.49
CA ALA A 470 25.87 1.86 1.72
C ALA A 470 27.36 2.23 1.62
N LEU A 471 28.17 1.40 0.95
CA LEU A 471 29.59 1.68 0.70
C LEU A 471 29.77 2.88 -0.23
N LEU A 472 28.99 2.98 -1.32
CA LEU A 472 29.02 4.14 -2.22
C LEU A 472 28.69 5.44 -1.48
N PHE A 473 27.71 5.39 -0.61
CA PHE A 473 27.36 6.53 0.23
C PHE A 473 28.45 6.84 1.25
N SER A 474 29.02 5.84 1.91
CA SER A 474 30.14 6.01 2.87
C SER A 474 31.35 6.71 2.24
N GLU A 475 31.70 6.39 0.99
CA GLU A 475 32.77 7.07 0.24
C GLU A 475 32.45 8.55 -0.05
N SER A 476 31.18 8.88 -0.27
CA SER A 476 30.77 10.28 -0.40
C SER A 476 30.88 11.04 0.94
N LEU A 477 30.50 10.41 2.03
CA LEU A 477 30.59 10.96 3.39
C LEU A 477 32.05 11.18 3.83
N LYS A 478 32.95 10.26 3.50
CA LYS A 478 34.38 10.35 3.80
C LYS A 478 35.02 11.62 3.23
N ARG A 479 34.59 12.09 2.06
CA ARG A 479 35.06 13.35 1.48
C ARG A 479 34.67 14.58 2.28
N ALA A 480 33.59 14.49 3.06
CA ALA A 480 33.18 15.52 4.02
C ALA A 480 33.83 15.34 5.40
N GLY A 481 34.78 14.42 5.56
CA GLY A 481 35.41 14.10 6.84
C GLY A 481 34.53 13.28 7.80
N ILE A 482 33.46 12.67 7.30
CA ILE A 482 32.49 11.89 8.08
C ILE A 482 32.85 10.42 8.03
N SER A 483 32.92 9.76 9.20
CA SER A 483 33.18 8.33 9.33
C SER A 483 31.87 7.54 9.37
N ALA A 484 31.41 7.00 8.24
CA ALA A 484 30.28 6.09 8.18
C ALA A 484 30.75 4.65 8.04
N ARG A 485 30.53 3.83 9.06
CA ARG A 485 30.92 2.42 9.09
C ARG A 485 29.79 1.53 8.57
N VAL A 486 29.98 0.91 7.44
CA VAL A 486 29.03 -0.11 6.94
C VAL A 486 29.22 -1.41 7.68
N ARG A 487 28.14 -1.96 8.24
CA ARG A 487 28.13 -3.22 8.98
C ARG A 487 27.09 -4.17 8.40
N VAL A 488 27.59 -5.25 7.80
CA VAL A 488 26.76 -6.36 7.32
C VAL A 488 26.54 -7.34 8.45
N VAL A 489 25.28 -7.74 8.66
CA VAL A 489 24.89 -8.77 9.63
C VAL A 489 23.93 -9.75 8.97
N ASP A 490 23.77 -10.95 9.54
CA ASP A 490 22.76 -11.89 9.07
C ASP A 490 21.33 -11.38 9.31
N ALA A 491 20.35 -12.00 8.63
CA ALA A 491 18.96 -11.57 8.67
C ALA A 491 18.34 -11.62 10.09
N VAL A 492 18.73 -12.60 10.91
CA VAL A 492 18.20 -12.74 12.29
C VAL A 492 18.73 -11.62 13.18
N GLN A 493 20.03 -11.36 13.10
CA GLN A 493 20.67 -10.27 13.84
C GLN A 493 20.15 -8.90 13.36
N TYR A 494 19.97 -8.72 12.05
CA TYR A 494 19.41 -7.49 11.48
C TYR A 494 18.00 -7.23 12.05
N GLU A 495 17.10 -8.23 11.98
CA GLU A 495 15.74 -8.08 12.49
C GLU A 495 15.71 -7.83 14.01
N GLY A 496 16.54 -8.54 14.78
CA GLY A 496 16.64 -8.33 16.22
C GLY A 496 17.04 -6.89 16.58
N ARG A 497 18.04 -6.34 15.91
CA ARG A 497 18.49 -4.95 16.11
C ARG A 497 17.45 -3.95 15.60
N ARG A 498 16.82 -4.21 14.47
CA ARG A 498 15.77 -3.36 13.91
C ARG A 498 14.55 -3.26 14.82
N LEU A 499 14.11 -4.38 15.39
CA LEU A 499 12.96 -4.45 16.30
C LEU A 499 13.18 -3.70 17.61
N THR A 500 14.43 -3.60 18.07
CA THR A 500 14.81 -2.90 19.31
C THR A 500 15.38 -1.49 19.07
N TYR A 501 15.39 -1.04 17.78
CA TYR A 501 15.97 0.25 17.36
C TYR A 501 17.46 0.39 17.70
N ASP A 502 18.19 -0.71 17.78
CA ASP A 502 19.64 -0.73 18.04
C ASP A 502 20.43 -0.57 16.73
N PHE A 503 20.33 0.60 16.14
CA PHE A 503 21.07 1.02 14.94
C PHE A 503 21.17 2.56 14.92
N ASP A 504 22.10 3.06 14.12
CA ASP A 504 22.19 4.49 13.83
C ASP A 504 21.44 4.79 12.51
N MET A 505 21.80 4.10 11.44
CA MET A 505 21.14 4.19 10.13
C MET A 505 20.86 2.79 9.58
N ILE A 506 19.71 2.60 8.93
CA ILE A 506 19.35 1.39 8.18
C ILE A 506 18.85 1.74 6.79
N GLU A 507 18.94 0.80 5.86
CA GLU A 507 18.16 0.82 4.64
C GLU A 507 16.76 0.28 4.92
N ASN A 508 15.72 0.96 4.43
CA ASN A 508 14.35 0.48 4.54
C ASN A 508 13.54 0.82 3.31
N ARG A 509 12.63 -0.07 2.97
CA ARG A 509 11.67 0.10 1.89
C ARG A 509 10.29 0.40 2.48
N TYR A 510 9.65 1.44 1.97
CA TYR A 510 8.28 1.77 2.31
C TYR A 510 7.36 1.51 1.13
N ASP A 511 6.33 0.69 1.38
CA ASP A 511 5.22 0.43 0.47
C ASP A 511 3.99 1.13 1.01
N GLN A 512 3.50 2.13 0.30
CA GLN A 512 2.30 2.85 0.66
C GLN A 512 1.15 2.49 -0.29
N SER A 513 -0.07 2.56 0.19
CA SER A 513 -1.27 2.37 -0.62
C SER A 513 -1.91 3.71 -1.02
N LEU A 514 -2.89 3.67 -1.92
CA LEU A 514 -3.76 4.82 -2.20
C LEU A 514 -4.77 5.12 -1.09
N SER A 515 -4.81 4.27 -0.08
CA SER A 515 -5.71 4.42 1.07
C SER A 515 -4.96 4.02 2.34
N PRO A 516 -3.90 4.79 2.73
CA PRO A 516 -3.20 4.59 3.99
C PRO A 516 -4.19 4.70 5.16
N GLY A 517 -4.07 3.77 6.11
CA GLY A 517 -4.99 3.63 7.23
C GLY A 517 -4.30 3.57 8.59
N ASN A 518 -4.74 2.64 9.43
CA ASN A 518 -4.25 2.48 10.82
C ASN A 518 -2.74 2.19 10.91
N GLU A 519 -2.12 1.64 9.85
CA GLU A 519 -0.68 1.38 9.81
C GLU A 519 0.15 2.67 9.88
N GLN A 520 -0.41 3.82 9.54
CA GLN A 520 0.32 5.09 9.62
C GLN A 520 0.70 5.46 11.06
N ALA A 521 -0.16 5.15 12.03
CA ALA A 521 0.17 5.31 13.44
C ALA A 521 1.34 4.40 13.86
N PHE A 522 1.44 3.22 13.26
CA PHE A 522 2.50 2.25 13.50
C PHE A 522 3.83 2.65 12.85
N TYR A 523 3.77 3.38 11.72
CA TYR A 523 4.96 3.86 11.01
C TYR A 523 5.52 5.18 11.56
N TRP A 524 4.65 6.12 11.94
CA TRP A 524 5.04 7.51 12.20
C TRP A 524 4.55 8.06 13.55
N GLY A 525 3.56 7.42 14.19
CA GLY A 525 2.94 7.93 15.41
C GLY A 525 3.89 8.01 16.59
N SER A 526 3.74 9.06 17.42
CA SER A 526 4.59 9.30 18.59
C SER A 526 4.57 8.16 19.60
N ALA A 527 3.41 7.52 19.80
CA ALA A 527 3.28 6.36 20.69
C ALA A 527 4.11 5.16 20.23
N ALA A 528 4.29 4.99 18.90
CA ALA A 528 5.09 3.93 18.33
C ALA A 528 6.60 4.16 18.45
N ALA A 529 7.03 5.38 18.71
CA ALA A 529 8.45 5.75 18.70
C ALA A 529 9.30 5.01 19.74
N GLU A 530 8.74 4.66 20.89
CA GLU A 530 9.45 3.97 21.98
C GLU A 530 9.01 2.52 22.18
N GLN A 531 8.08 2.06 21.37
CA GLN A 531 7.50 0.74 21.49
C GLN A 531 8.26 -0.25 20.57
N PRO A 532 9.06 -1.17 21.14
CA PRO A 532 9.78 -2.17 20.34
C PRO A 532 8.84 -2.95 19.44
N GLY A 533 9.32 -3.30 18.24
CA GLY A 533 8.56 -4.06 17.28
C GLY A 533 7.62 -3.23 16.40
N THR A 534 7.49 -1.92 16.60
CA THR A 534 6.80 -1.03 15.67
C THR A 534 7.69 -0.69 14.47
N ARG A 535 7.15 0.06 13.52
CA ARG A 535 7.88 0.50 12.31
C ARG A 535 8.28 1.97 12.33
N ASN A 536 8.12 2.65 13.47
CA ASN A 536 8.65 4.01 13.63
C ASN A 536 10.18 3.98 13.83
N TYR A 537 10.88 3.49 12.81
CA TYR A 537 12.34 3.33 12.80
C TYR A 537 13.07 4.65 12.99
N MET A 538 12.47 5.75 12.54
CA MET A 538 13.01 7.10 12.62
C MET A 538 13.00 7.66 14.05
N GLY A 539 12.10 7.17 14.91
CA GLY A 539 11.90 7.72 16.25
C GLY A 539 11.12 9.04 16.26
N ILE A 540 10.21 9.20 15.29
CA ILE A 540 9.40 10.43 15.20
C ILE A 540 8.50 10.57 16.43
N LYS A 541 8.56 11.74 17.07
CA LYS A 541 7.64 12.21 18.10
C LYS A 541 7.20 13.61 17.72
N SER A 542 6.01 13.73 17.13
CA SER A 542 5.52 15.00 16.61
C SER A 542 4.01 15.08 16.73
N ALA A 543 3.55 16.06 17.50
CA ALA A 543 2.12 16.34 17.62
C ALA A 543 1.46 16.66 16.27
N ALA A 544 2.20 17.26 15.33
CA ALA A 544 1.72 17.54 13.99
C ALA A 544 1.52 16.24 13.19
N VAL A 545 2.44 15.28 13.28
CA VAL A 545 2.32 13.96 12.65
C VAL A 545 1.10 13.22 13.23
N ASP A 546 0.97 13.19 14.57
CA ASP A 546 -0.16 12.53 15.23
C ASP A 546 -1.51 13.14 14.83
N ALA A 547 -1.58 14.48 14.70
CA ALA A 547 -2.75 15.19 14.26
C ALA A 547 -3.13 14.84 12.80
N MET A 548 -2.15 14.75 11.89
CA MET A 548 -2.41 14.36 10.49
C MET A 548 -2.85 12.90 10.38
N ILE A 549 -2.27 12.00 11.18
CA ILE A 549 -2.72 10.61 11.27
C ILE A 549 -4.17 10.56 11.77
N ALA A 550 -4.52 11.30 12.81
CA ALA A 550 -5.89 11.38 13.30
C ALA A 550 -6.84 11.93 12.22
N ALA A 551 -6.43 12.98 11.50
CA ALA A 551 -7.22 13.60 10.44
C ALA A 551 -7.49 12.62 9.27
N LEU A 552 -6.48 11.88 8.80
CA LEU A 552 -6.67 10.91 7.72
C LEU A 552 -7.58 9.74 8.13
N LEU A 553 -7.48 9.27 9.38
CA LEU A 553 -8.32 8.19 9.90
C LEU A 553 -9.79 8.63 10.10
N GLN A 554 -10.01 9.90 10.39
CA GLN A 554 -11.36 10.46 10.59
C GLN A 554 -12.00 10.95 9.29
N ALA A 555 -11.23 11.11 8.22
CA ALA A 555 -11.73 11.64 6.95
C ALA A 555 -12.82 10.74 6.36
N ARG A 556 -13.93 11.35 5.93
CA ARG A 556 -15.04 10.67 5.25
C ARG A 556 -15.00 10.92 3.75
N ALA A 557 -14.77 12.17 3.36
CA ALA A 557 -14.63 12.55 1.96
C ALA A 557 -13.22 12.29 1.46
N ARG A 558 -13.10 11.87 0.19
CA ARG A 558 -11.79 11.60 -0.44
C ARG A 558 -10.87 12.83 -0.43
N GLN A 559 -11.43 14.03 -0.67
CA GLN A 559 -10.64 15.26 -0.71
C GLN A 559 -10.02 15.63 0.64
N ASP A 560 -10.75 15.40 1.74
CA ASP A 560 -10.21 15.65 3.09
C ASP A 560 -9.15 14.62 3.47
N PHE A 561 -9.35 13.38 3.05
CA PHE A 561 -8.36 12.30 3.20
C PHE A 561 -7.06 12.63 2.44
N VAL A 562 -7.15 12.99 1.17
CA VAL A 562 -6.00 13.36 0.34
C VAL A 562 -5.24 14.54 0.96
N ALA A 563 -5.96 15.56 1.43
CA ALA A 563 -5.35 16.71 2.09
C ALA A 563 -4.62 16.33 3.38
N ALA A 564 -5.19 15.44 4.20
CA ALA A 564 -4.55 14.97 5.43
C ALA A 564 -3.27 14.15 5.14
N VAL A 565 -3.31 13.28 4.12
CA VAL A 565 -2.13 12.50 3.72
C VAL A 565 -1.04 13.38 3.12
N ARG A 566 -1.39 14.36 2.28
CA ARG A 566 -0.42 15.33 1.73
C ARG A 566 0.19 16.20 2.83
N ALA A 567 -0.61 16.64 3.79
CA ALA A 567 -0.10 17.38 4.94
C ALA A 567 0.89 16.53 5.77
N LEU A 568 0.59 15.24 5.98
CA LEU A 568 1.50 14.29 6.61
C LEU A 568 2.80 14.15 5.80
N ASP A 569 2.71 13.95 4.47
CA ASP A 569 3.87 13.84 3.58
C ASP A 569 4.77 15.09 3.65
N ARG A 570 4.17 16.31 3.69
CA ARG A 570 4.92 17.56 3.86
C ARG A 570 5.69 17.63 5.17
N ILE A 571 5.09 17.21 6.27
CA ILE A 571 5.77 17.18 7.58
C ILE A 571 6.92 16.18 7.55
N LEU A 572 6.70 14.99 7.01
CA LEU A 572 7.71 13.94 6.95
C LEU A 572 8.90 14.34 6.05
N ILE A 573 8.63 14.96 4.90
CA ILE A 573 9.66 15.52 4.01
C ILE A 573 10.44 16.61 4.74
N SER A 574 9.75 17.55 5.37
CA SER A 574 10.37 18.69 6.06
C SER A 574 11.27 18.27 7.23
N GLY A 575 10.99 17.12 7.85
CA GLY A 575 11.74 16.61 8.99
C GLY A 575 13.08 15.95 8.62
N PHE A 576 13.36 15.66 7.36
CA PHE A 576 14.57 14.93 6.93
C PHE A 576 14.82 13.67 7.75
N TYR A 577 13.78 12.90 8.00
CA TYR A 577 13.90 11.65 8.77
C TYR A 577 14.56 10.53 7.98
N THR A 578 14.65 10.70 6.67
CA THR A 578 15.29 9.76 5.75
C THR A 578 16.10 10.51 4.69
N ILE A 579 17.00 9.76 4.05
CA ILE A 579 17.52 10.11 2.74
C ILE A 579 16.68 9.34 1.72
N PRO A 580 15.79 9.98 0.96
CA PRO A 580 15.09 9.32 -0.12
C PRO A 580 16.10 8.88 -1.17
N LEU A 581 16.06 7.61 -1.59
CA LEU A 581 16.99 7.09 -2.57
C LEU A 581 16.35 7.10 -3.96
N PHE A 582 15.63 6.04 -4.32
CA PHE A 582 15.04 5.92 -5.65
C PHE A 582 13.91 4.90 -5.70
N HIS A 583 13.19 4.91 -6.80
CA HIS A 583 12.14 3.95 -7.13
C HIS A 583 12.11 3.66 -8.64
N LEU A 584 11.47 2.54 -9.01
CA LEU A 584 11.12 2.26 -10.40
C LEU A 584 9.96 3.15 -10.84
N PRO A 585 10.07 3.88 -11.96
CA PRO A 585 8.99 4.75 -12.44
C PRO A 585 7.75 3.96 -12.89
N ASP A 586 7.97 2.79 -13.50
CA ASP A 586 6.96 1.95 -14.14
C ASP A 586 7.16 0.48 -13.78
N GLN A 587 6.15 -0.35 -14.03
CA GLN A 587 6.27 -1.80 -13.97
C GLN A 587 6.88 -2.31 -15.29
N TRP A 588 8.04 -2.94 -15.21
CA TRP A 588 8.73 -3.50 -16.38
C TRP A 588 8.30 -4.93 -16.62
N LEU A 589 7.66 -5.16 -17.75
CA LEU A 589 7.15 -6.46 -18.16
C LEU A 589 7.83 -6.92 -19.42
N ALA A 590 8.18 -8.20 -19.45
CA ALA A 590 8.48 -8.91 -20.68
C ALA A 590 7.47 -10.03 -20.86
N ARG A 591 6.77 -10.07 -22.00
CA ARG A 591 5.78 -11.11 -22.29
C ARG A 591 5.94 -11.67 -23.68
N TRP A 592 5.62 -12.94 -23.83
CA TRP A 592 5.46 -13.57 -25.11
C TRP A 592 4.19 -13.07 -25.79
N THR A 593 4.26 -12.74 -27.09
CA THR A 593 3.17 -12.08 -27.84
C THR A 593 1.96 -12.97 -28.10
N ARG A 594 2.07 -14.29 -27.84
CA ARG A 594 0.91 -15.22 -27.79
C ARG A 594 -0.08 -14.88 -26.67
N ILE A 595 0.37 -14.15 -25.66
CA ILE A 595 -0.49 -13.59 -24.62
C ILE A 595 -0.81 -12.14 -24.97
N ARG A 596 -2.09 -11.82 -24.99
CA ARG A 596 -2.62 -10.48 -25.26
C ARG A 596 -3.13 -9.85 -23.98
N ARG A 597 -3.24 -8.55 -23.97
CA ARG A 597 -3.79 -7.78 -22.86
C ARG A 597 -4.68 -6.65 -23.37
N PRO A 598 -5.59 -6.12 -22.52
CA PRO A 598 -6.30 -4.87 -22.81
C PRO A 598 -5.31 -3.73 -23.07
N GLU A 599 -5.71 -2.77 -23.90
CA GLU A 599 -4.93 -1.55 -24.11
C GLU A 599 -4.86 -0.72 -22.83
N ALA A 600 -5.99 -0.57 -22.14
CA ALA A 600 -6.08 0.13 -20.87
C ALA A 600 -5.38 -0.65 -19.76
N THR A 601 -4.52 0.04 -19.01
CA THR A 601 -3.88 -0.48 -17.80
C THR A 601 -4.58 0.15 -16.59
N PRO A 602 -5.03 -0.63 -15.61
CA PRO A 602 -5.64 -0.07 -14.41
C PRO A 602 -4.65 0.75 -13.58
N LEU A 603 -5.17 1.55 -12.66
CA LEU A 603 -4.40 2.42 -11.75
C LEU A 603 -3.31 1.65 -10.98
N TYR A 604 -3.59 0.38 -10.64
CA TYR A 604 -2.66 -0.49 -9.92
C TYR A 604 -1.63 -1.21 -10.81
N GLY A 605 -1.65 -0.97 -12.12
CA GLY A 605 -0.72 -1.57 -13.07
C GLY A 605 -1.28 -2.82 -13.76
N TYR A 606 -0.40 -3.72 -14.21
CA TYR A 606 -0.80 -4.89 -14.98
C TYR A 606 -1.66 -5.86 -14.16
N LEU A 607 -2.63 -6.47 -14.82
CA LEU A 607 -3.61 -7.37 -14.22
C LEU A 607 -3.82 -8.60 -15.14
N PRO A 608 -3.04 -9.69 -14.98
CA PRO A 608 -3.10 -10.86 -15.84
C PRO A 608 -4.46 -11.54 -15.90
N GLU A 609 -5.31 -11.32 -14.91
CA GLU A 609 -6.67 -11.81 -14.83
C GLU A 609 -7.55 -11.32 -16.00
N THR A 610 -7.17 -10.20 -16.64
CA THR A 610 -7.87 -9.63 -17.80
C THR A 610 -7.25 -10.05 -19.14
N TRP A 611 -6.12 -10.77 -19.12
CA TRP A 611 -5.36 -11.12 -20.32
C TRP A 611 -5.92 -12.37 -20.98
N TRP A 612 -5.55 -12.61 -22.24
CA TRP A 612 -6.03 -13.77 -23.02
C TRP A 612 -4.98 -14.31 -23.98
N SER A 613 -5.25 -15.48 -24.57
CA SER A 613 -4.44 -16.06 -25.62
C SER A 613 -5.20 -16.02 -26.95
N ASP A 614 -4.50 -15.68 -28.04
CA ASP A 614 -5.00 -15.85 -29.40
C ASP A 614 -4.92 -17.32 -29.88
N GLN A 615 -4.15 -18.14 -29.15
CA GLN A 615 -3.96 -19.57 -29.46
C GLN A 615 -4.93 -20.41 -28.62
N LYS A 616 -5.48 -21.46 -29.26
CA LYS A 616 -6.33 -22.46 -28.59
C LYS A 616 -5.51 -23.38 -27.72
#